data_eeb202f2b88cb622d59fce63d41eda9f
#
_entry.id   eeb202f2b88cb622d59fce63d41eda9f
#
_cell.length_a   1.000
_cell.length_b   1.000
_cell.length_c   1.000
_cell.angle_alpha   90.00
_cell.angle_beta   90.00
_cell.angle_gamma   90.00
#
_symmetry.space_group_name_H-M   'P 1'
#
loop_
_entity.id
_entity.type
_entity.pdbx_description
1 polymer ?
#
loop_
_entity_poly.entity_id
_entity_poly.type
_entity_poly.pdbx_seq_one_letter_code
_entity_poly.pdbx_strand_id
1 'polypeptide(L)'
;MLSETDMRHLRRAVDLAEEALEAGDEPFGSVLVSGEGTVLFEDRNRVAGGDPTQHPEFAIARWSTTRVSPGERAAATVYTSGEHCPMCSAAHGWAGLGRIVYASSSAQLVSWLEEWGVPPAPVRPLPVGEIVPGIAVEGPVDSLVTRVRALQARFHGRS
;
A
#
# COMPACT_ATOMS: atom_id res chain seq x y z
N MET A 1 3.07 -13.27 13.57
CA MET A 1 3.06 -12.01 14.37
C MET A 1 4.10 -11.06 13.80
N LEU A 2 3.74 -9.80 13.66
CA LEU A 2 4.65 -8.77 13.15
C LEU A 2 5.73 -8.42 14.19
N SER A 3 6.97 -8.30 13.72
CA SER A 3 8.10 -7.86 14.56
C SER A 3 8.03 -6.34 14.79
N GLU A 4 8.83 -5.84 15.74
CA GLU A 4 8.97 -4.40 15.95
C GLU A 4 9.58 -3.71 14.73
N THR A 5 10.44 -4.41 13.98
CA THR A 5 10.98 -3.92 12.71
C THR A 5 9.89 -3.80 11.65
N ASP A 6 9.00 -4.80 11.52
CA ASP A 6 7.85 -4.73 10.64
C ASP A 6 6.97 -3.51 10.98
N MET A 7 6.69 -3.32 12.26
CA MET A 7 5.87 -2.21 12.73
C MET A 7 6.50 -0.84 12.42
N ARG A 8 7.82 -0.74 12.53
CA ARG A 8 8.54 0.51 12.19
C ARG A 8 8.38 0.86 10.71
N HIS A 9 8.57 -0.11 9.81
CA HIS A 9 8.38 0.10 8.37
C HIS A 9 6.92 0.39 8.02
N LEU A 10 5.98 -0.29 8.67
CA LEU A 10 4.57 -0.05 8.45
C LEU A 10 4.13 1.35 8.90
N ARG A 11 4.65 1.82 10.05
CA ARG A 11 4.44 3.21 10.48
C ARG A 11 5.00 4.20 9.48
N ARG A 12 6.18 3.93 8.90
CA ARG A 12 6.74 4.78 7.84
C ARG A 12 5.83 4.85 6.62
N ALA A 13 5.23 3.73 6.21
CA ALA A 13 4.26 3.72 5.12
C ALA A 13 3.05 4.62 5.42
N VAL A 14 2.56 4.62 6.66
CA VAL A 14 1.46 5.50 7.09
C VAL A 14 1.91 6.97 7.15
N ASP A 15 3.16 7.25 7.56
CA ASP A 15 3.72 8.61 7.50
C ASP A 15 3.76 9.12 6.05
N LEU A 16 4.16 8.28 5.10
CA LEU A 16 4.14 8.62 3.67
C LEU A 16 2.72 8.89 3.16
N ALA A 17 1.72 8.17 3.66
CA ALA A 17 0.32 8.45 3.36
C ALA A 17 -0.11 9.85 3.85
N GLU A 18 0.34 10.25 5.03
CA GLU A 18 0.11 11.59 5.56
C GLU A 18 0.80 12.65 4.71
N GLU A 19 2.06 12.42 4.31
CA GLU A 19 2.79 13.31 3.39
C GLU A 19 2.05 13.47 2.06
N ALA A 20 1.47 12.39 1.51
CA ALA A 20 0.65 12.46 0.31
C ALA A 20 -0.58 13.35 0.51
N LEU A 21 -1.30 13.17 1.61
CA LEU A 21 -2.45 13.99 1.96
C LEU A 21 -2.10 15.47 2.05
N GLU A 22 -1.00 15.80 2.73
CA GLU A 22 -0.52 17.17 2.87
C GLU A 22 -0.15 17.81 1.54
N ALA A 23 0.29 17.01 0.56
CA ALA A 23 0.59 17.45 -0.80
C ALA A 23 -0.64 17.54 -1.70
N GLY A 24 -1.83 17.17 -1.21
CA GLY A 24 -3.08 17.19 -1.99
C GLY A 24 -3.37 15.90 -2.73
N ASP A 25 -2.61 14.84 -2.49
CA ASP A 25 -2.81 13.52 -3.09
C ASP A 25 -3.61 12.60 -2.17
N GLU A 26 -4.07 11.47 -2.71
CA GLU A 26 -4.72 10.45 -1.88
C GLU A 26 -3.77 9.90 -0.82
N PRO A 27 -4.25 9.63 0.42
CA PRO A 27 -3.37 9.23 1.51
C PRO A 27 -2.97 7.75 1.45
N PHE A 28 -2.01 7.45 0.61
CA PHE A 28 -1.39 6.13 0.47
C PHE A 28 0.12 6.26 0.41
N GLY A 29 0.82 5.38 1.11
CA GLY A 29 2.26 5.31 1.15
C GLY A 29 2.75 3.89 1.26
N SER A 30 3.94 3.62 0.72
CA SER A 30 4.52 2.28 0.70
C SER A 30 6.03 2.31 0.77
N VAL A 31 6.61 1.26 1.35
CA VAL A 31 8.06 1.09 1.56
C VAL A 31 8.47 -0.29 1.08
N LEU A 32 9.51 -0.36 0.24
CA LEU A 32 10.13 -1.61 -0.18
C LEU A 32 11.37 -1.87 0.68
N VAL A 33 11.42 -3.02 1.33
CA VAL A 33 12.52 -3.41 2.22
C VAL A 33 13.12 -4.73 1.74
N SER A 34 14.45 -4.81 1.65
CA SER A 34 15.16 -6.02 1.25
C SER A 34 15.03 -7.15 2.27
N GLY A 35 15.38 -8.36 1.88
CA GLY A 35 15.44 -9.51 2.80
C GLY A 35 16.39 -9.31 3.99
N GLU A 36 17.39 -8.43 3.86
CA GLU A 36 18.34 -8.08 4.93
C GLU A 36 17.85 -6.89 5.79
N GLY A 37 16.68 -6.33 5.49
CA GLY A 37 16.10 -5.23 6.28
C GLY A 37 16.49 -3.83 5.82
N THR A 38 17.09 -3.68 4.63
CA THR A 38 17.45 -2.37 4.07
C THR A 38 16.27 -1.78 3.31
N VAL A 39 15.94 -0.51 3.57
CA VAL A 39 14.96 0.22 2.76
C VAL A 39 15.55 0.49 1.38
N LEU A 40 14.94 -0.09 0.35
CA LEU A 40 15.39 0.02 -1.04
C LEU A 40 14.74 1.19 -1.76
N PHE A 41 13.47 1.41 -1.49
CA PHE A 41 12.68 2.45 -2.15
C PHE A 41 11.44 2.74 -1.31
N GLU A 42 10.99 3.99 -1.32
CA GLU A 42 9.73 4.37 -0.72
C GLU A 42 9.03 5.40 -1.61
N ASP A 43 7.72 5.40 -1.61
CA ASP A 43 6.93 6.34 -2.39
C ASP A 43 5.57 6.57 -1.75
N ARG A 44 4.88 7.57 -2.26
CA ARG A 44 3.51 7.94 -1.90
C ARG A 44 2.66 8.16 -3.15
N ASN A 45 1.35 8.19 -2.97
CA ASN A 45 0.40 8.47 -4.05
C ASN A 45 0.66 9.86 -4.67
N ARG A 46 0.49 9.97 -5.99
CA ARG A 46 0.73 11.19 -6.78
C ARG A 46 -0.35 11.43 -7.84
N VAL A 47 -1.59 11.01 -7.57
CA VAL A 47 -2.68 11.09 -8.56
C VAL A 47 -3.17 12.52 -8.82
N ALA A 48 -2.88 13.48 -7.93
CA ALA A 48 -3.30 14.87 -8.10
C ALA A 48 -2.71 15.53 -9.35
N GLY A 49 -1.60 15.00 -9.88
CA GLY A 49 -1.00 15.47 -11.14
C GLY A 49 -1.78 15.09 -12.40
N GLY A 50 -2.84 14.31 -12.28
CA GLY A 50 -3.73 13.93 -13.40
C GLY A 50 -3.63 12.49 -13.87
N ASP A 51 -2.68 11.70 -13.35
CA ASP A 51 -2.52 10.28 -13.67
C ASP A 51 -3.06 9.42 -12.51
N PRO A 52 -4.26 8.79 -12.69
CA PRO A 52 -4.87 8.00 -11.63
C PRO A 52 -4.14 6.67 -11.33
N THR A 53 -3.12 6.31 -12.09
CA THR A 53 -2.30 5.11 -11.85
C THR A 53 -1.07 5.37 -10.99
N GLN A 54 -0.83 6.60 -10.54
CA GLN A 54 0.32 6.99 -9.72
C GLN A 54 0.17 6.52 -8.27
N HIS A 55 0.06 5.22 -8.10
CA HIS A 55 0.01 4.54 -6.81
C HIS A 55 1.44 4.14 -6.37
N PRO A 56 1.79 4.26 -5.08
CA PRO A 56 3.14 3.96 -4.61
C PRO A 56 3.53 2.49 -4.80
N GLU A 57 2.58 1.56 -4.63
CA GLU A 57 2.85 0.13 -4.82
C GLU A 57 3.18 -0.20 -6.27
N PHE A 58 2.49 0.44 -7.22
CA PHE A 58 2.76 0.30 -8.65
C PHE A 58 4.15 0.84 -9.00
N ALA A 59 4.51 2.01 -8.48
CA ALA A 59 5.83 2.60 -8.67
C ALA A 59 6.93 1.69 -8.11
N ILE A 60 6.74 1.10 -6.93
CA ILE A 60 7.67 0.15 -6.34
C ILE A 60 7.86 -1.07 -7.26
N ALA A 61 6.78 -1.65 -7.77
CA ALA A 61 6.87 -2.80 -8.66
C ALA A 61 7.69 -2.47 -9.91
N ARG A 62 7.41 -1.38 -10.57
CA ARG A 62 8.14 -0.97 -11.77
C ARG A 62 9.61 -0.67 -11.48
N TRP A 63 9.89 0.06 -10.42
CA TRP A 63 11.26 0.38 -10.02
C TRP A 63 12.07 -0.90 -9.74
N SER A 64 11.47 -1.86 -9.03
CA SER A 64 12.16 -3.09 -8.62
C SER A 64 12.59 -3.97 -9.79
N THR A 65 11.80 -4.02 -10.87
CA THR A 65 12.10 -4.89 -12.02
C THR A 65 13.37 -4.51 -12.76
N THR A 66 13.79 -3.26 -12.66
CA THR A 66 15.00 -2.74 -13.33
C THR A 66 16.18 -2.51 -12.39
N ARG A 67 15.97 -2.58 -11.08
CA ARG A 67 16.97 -2.21 -10.07
C ARG A 67 17.33 -3.34 -9.12
N VAL A 68 16.50 -4.36 -9.02
CA VAL A 68 16.61 -5.44 -8.03
C VAL A 68 16.55 -6.76 -8.76
N SER A 69 17.44 -7.71 -8.44
CA SER A 69 17.44 -9.03 -9.05
C SER A 69 16.19 -9.83 -8.70
N PRO A 70 15.79 -10.84 -9.51
CA PRO A 70 14.63 -11.66 -9.21
C PRO A 70 14.65 -12.32 -7.83
N GLY A 71 15.80 -12.81 -7.39
CA GLY A 71 15.96 -13.42 -6.07
C GLY A 71 15.80 -12.42 -4.92
N GLU A 72 16.34 -11.24 -5.09
CA GLU A 72 16.20 -10.15 -4.11
C GLU A 72 14.76 -9.64 -4.05
N ARG A 73 14.06 -9.54 -5.19
CA ARG A 73 12.65 -9.16 -5.22
C ARG A 73 11.80 -10.18 -4.45
N ALA A 74 12.02 -11.46 -4.67
CA ALA A 74 11.28 -12.53 -4.00
C ALA A 74 11.49 -12.53 -2.47
N ALA A 75 12.65 -12.09 -2.00
CA ALA A 75 12.99 -11.97 -0.58
C ALA A 75 12.55 -10.64 0.05
N ALA A 76 12.14 -9.66 -0.75
CA ALA A 76 11.76 -8.33 -0.27
C ALA A 76 10.33 -8.31 0.28
N THR A 77 10.07 -7.34 1.15
CA THR A 77 8.74 -7.07 1.70
C THR A 77 8.29 -5.66 1.29
N VAL A 78 7.04 -5.53 0.89
CA VAL A 78 6.38 -4.23 0.70
C VAL A 78 5.49 -3.95 1.90
N TYR A 79 5.77 -2.85 2.59
CA TYR A 79 4.92 -2.34 3.67
C TYR A 79 4.06 -1.21 3.10
N THR A 80 2.76 -1.27 3.31
CA THR A 80 1.85 -0.30 2.71
C THR A 80 0.76 0.13 3.69
N SER A 81 0.34 1.39 3.60
CA SER A 81 -0.71 1.94 4.46
C SER A 81 -2.07 1.31 4.19
N GLY A 82 -2.34 0.94 2.96
CA GLY A 82 -3.55 0.24 2.52
C GLY A 82 -3.21 -0.96 1.66
N GLU A 83 -4.03 -1.98 1.72
CA GLU A 83 -3.88 -3.17 0.88
C GLU A 83 -3.84 -2.78 -0.60
N HIS A 84 -2.99 -3.44 -1.38
CA HIS A 84 -2.84 -3.20 -2.82
C HIS A 84 -4.20 -3.30 -3.54
N CYS A 85 -4.49 -2.32 -4.40
CA CYS A 85 -5.61 -2.43 -5.34
C CYS A 85 -5.29 -3.52 -6.39
N PRO A 86 -6.27 -3.97 -7.22
CA PRO A 86 -6.01 -5.00 -8.22
C PRO A 86 -4.90 -4.67 -9.21
N MET A 87 -4.76 -3.42 -9.63
CA MET A 87 -3.67 -2.99 -10.51
C MET A 87 -2.30 -3.20 -9.85
N CYS A 88 -2.15 -2.74 -8.62
CA CYS A 88 -0.89 -2.85 -7.86
C CYS A 88 -0.61 -4.29 -7.46
N SER A 89 -1.64 -5.06 -7.12
CA SER A 89 -1.52 -6.50 -6.82
C SER A 89 -0.96 -7.26 -8.03
N ALA A 90 -1.52 -7.05 -9.21
CA ALA A 90 -1.04 -7.69 -10.43
C ALA A 90 0.41 -7.28 -10.75
N ALA A 91 0.74 -6.00 -10.63
CA ALA A 91 2.10 -5.52 -10.85
C ALA A 91 3.10 -6.16 -9.87
N HIS A 92 2.73 -6.25 -8.60
CA HIS A 92 3.53 -6.93 -7.56
C HIS A 92 3.79 -8.40 -7.92
N GLY A 93 2.75 -9.10 -8.36
CA GLY A 93 2.85 -10.51 -8.79
C GLY A 93 3.75 -10.67 -10.02
N TRP A 94 3.56 -9.87 -11.05
CA TRP A 94 4.38 -9.90 -12.25
C TRP A 94 5.84 -9.56 -11.98
N ALA A 95 6.10 -8.60 -11.07
CA ALA A 95 7.44 -8.24 -10.66
C ALA A 95 8.13 -9.35 -9.84
N GLY A 96 7.39 -10.30 -9.32
CA GLY A 96 7.94 -11.37 -8.49
C GLY A 96 8.38 -10.87 -7.11
N LEU A 97 7.77 -9.81 -6.59
CA LEU A 97 8.02 -9.33 -5.24
C LEU A 97 7.45 -10.30 -4.20
N GLY A 98 8.01 -10.28 -3.00
CA GLY A 98 7.65 -11.19 -1.93
C GLY A 98 6.49 -10.72 -1.07
N ARG A 99 6.66 -10.83 0.22
CA ARG A 99 5.67 -10.55 1.26
C ARG A 99 5.09 -9.14 1.19
N ILE A 100 3.80 -9.02 1.50
CA ILE A 100 3.10 -7.74 1.69
C ILE A 100 2.62 -7.64 3.13
N VAL A 101 2.81 -6.46 3.73
CA VAL A 101 2.25 -6.11 5.05
C VAL A 101 1.47 -4.81 4.88
N TYR A 102 0.18 -4.81 5.25
CA TYR A 102 -0.65 -3.61 5.14
C TYR A 102 -1.27 -3.20 6.47
N ALA A 103 -1.43 -1.90 6.67
CA ALA A 103 -2.03 -1.35 7.89
C ALA A 103 -3.55 -1.45 7.87
N SER A 104 -4.18 -1.26 6.71
CA SER A 104 -5.63 -1.35 6.52
C SER A 104 -5.95 -2.18 5.28
N SER A 105 -7.09 -2.90 5.32
CA SER A 105 -7.51 -3.75 4.21
C SER A 105 -8.34 -2.98 3.17
N SER A 106 -8.44 -3.55 1.97
CA SER A 106 -9.36 -3.07 0.92
C SER A 106 -10.80 -3.10 1.39
N ALA A 107 -11.20 -4.14 2.13
CA ALA A 107 -12.56 -4.25 2.66
C ALA A 107 -12.88 -3.12 3.65
N GLN A 108 -11.92 -2.76 4.50
CA GLN A 108 -12.08 -1.62 5.41
C GLN A 108 -12.24 -0.30 4.63
N LEU A 109 -11.41 -0.06 3.63
CA LEU A 109 -11.52 1.14 2.81
C LEU A 109 -12.87 1.24 2.10
N VAL A 110 -13.34 0.15 1.51
CA VAL A 110 -14.66 0.11 0.85
C VAL A 110 -15.76 0.47 1.85
N SER A 111 -15.73 -0.10 3.05
CA SER A 111 -16.71 0.17 4.11
C SER A 111 -16.71 1.65 4.51
N TRP A 112 -15.54 2.27 4.65
CA TRP A 112 -15.44 3.71 4.98
C TRP A 112 -15.99 4.58 3.85
N LEU A 113 -15.64 4.29 2.60
CA LEU A 113 -16.12 5.05 1.45
C LEU A 113 -17.65 4.96 1.31
N GLU A 114 -18.22 3.77 1.52
CA GLU A 114 -19.67 3.58 1.54
C GLU A 114 -20.34 4.40 2.66
N GLU A 115 -19.79 4.33 3.87
CA GLU A 115 -20.26 5.11 5.03
C GLU A 115 -20.27 6.61 4.73
N TRP A 116 -19.27 7.10 3.98
CA TRP A 116 -19.16 8.52 3.65
C TRP A 116 -19.88 8.93 2.36
N GLY A 117 -20.51 8.00 1.67
CA GLY A 117 -21.19 8.28 0.41
C GLY A 117 -20.25 8.65 -0.74
N VAL A 118 -18.99 8.19 -0.67
CA VAL A 118 -18.01 8.40 -1.72
C VAL A 118 -18.21 7.36 -2.83
N PRO A 119 -18.24 7.76 -4.11
CA PRO A 119 -18.38 6.81 -5.20
C PRO A 119 -17.27 5.74 -5.19
N PRO A 120 -17.59 4.48 -5.55
CA PRO A 120 -16.61 3.41 -5.58
C PRO A 120 -15.54 3.64 -6.65
N ALA A 121 -14.37 3.02 -6.47
CA ALA A 121 -13.35 2.97 -7.49
C ALA A 121 -13.86 2.26 -8.77
N PRO A 122 -13.28 2.56 -9.94
CA PRO A 122 -13.72 1.95 -11.20
C PRO A 122 -13.33 0.48 -11.36
N VAL A 123 -12.59 -0.07 -10.41
CA VAL A 123 -12.15 -1.47 -10.39
C VAL A 123 -12.76 -2.18 -9.21
N ARG A 124 -12.99 -3.49 -9.33
CA ARG A 124 -13.48 -4.30 -8.21
C ARG A 124 -12.44 -4.34 -7.10
N PRO A 125 -12.82 -4.16 -5.83
CA PRO A 125 -11.90 -4.12 -4.70
C PRO A 125 -11.51 -5.52 -4.23
N LEU A 126 -10.98 -6.34 -5.12
CA LEU A 126 -10.56 -7.70 -4.81
C LEU A 126 -9.33 -7.68 -3.89
N PRO A 127 -9.27 -8.55 -2.86
CA PRO A 127 -8.09 -8.66 -2.02
C PRO A 127 -6.90 -9.21 -2.79
N VAL A 128 -5.69 -8.84 -2.36
CA VAL A 128 -4.47 -9.20 -3.07
C VAL A 128 -4.30 -10.70 -3.29
N GLY A 129 -4.72 -11.52 -2.33
CA GLY A 129 -4.64 -12.98 -2.43
C GLY A 129 -5.50 -13.59 -3.54
N GLU A 130 -6.54 -12.90 -4.00
CA GLU A 130 -7.35 -13.34 -5.13
C GLU A 130 -6.72 -12.97 -6.48
N ILE A 131 -5.78 -12.03 -6.48
CA ILE A 131 -5.05 -11.60 -7.69
C ILE A 131 -3.72 -12.38 -7.81
N VAL A 132 -3.02 -12.56 -6.69
CA VAL A 132 -1.72 -13.25 -6.64
C VAL A 132 -1.85 -14.46 -5.73
N PRO A 133 -2.17 -15.65 -6.28
CA PRO A 133 -2.34 -16.85 -5.47
C PRO A 133 -1.07 -17.22 -4.70
N GLY A 134 -1.22 -17.55 -3.41
CA GLY A 134 -0.12 -18.05 -2.59
C GLY A 134 0.83 -16.99 -2.06
N ILE A 135 0.57 -15.69 -2.32
CA ILE A 135 1.40 -14.63 -1.77
C ILE A 135 1.30 -14.56 -0.24
N ALA A 136 2.43 -14.31 0.42
CA ALA A 136 2.44 -14.08 1.87
C ALA A 136 1.96 -12.67 2.16
N VAL A 137 0.85 -12.57 2.89
CA VAL A 137 0.19 -11.29 3.22
C VAL A 137 -0.12 -11.26 4.71
N GLU A 138 0.17 -10.14 5.36
CA GLU A 138 -0.20 -9.87 6.75
C GLU A 138 -0.86 -8.51 6.88
N GLY A 139 -1.91 -8.45 7.67
CA GLY A 139 -2.73 -7.26 7.95
C GLY A 139 -4.20 -7.64 8.04
N PRO A 140 -5.07 -6.68 8.41
CA PRO A 140 -4.77 -5.32 8.86
C PRO A 140 -4.12 -5.29 10.25
N VAL A 141 -3.60 -4.13 10.64
CA VAL A 141 -2.96 -3.92 11.95
C VAL A 141 -3.79 -2.95 12.78
N ASP A 142 -4.52 -3.47 13.75
CA ASP A 142 -5.51 -2.72 14.54
C ASP A 142 -4.99 -1.40 15.11
N SER A 143 -3.75 -1.39 15.61
CA SER A 143 -3.14 -0.18 16.18
C SER A 143 -2.92 0.96 15.18
N LEU A 144 -2.97 0.67 13.87
CA LEU A 144 -2.77 1.66 12.80
C LEU A 144 -4.05 1.98 12.02
N VAL A 145 -5.07 1.13 12.08
CA VAL A 145 -6.32 1.30 11.32
C VAL A 145 -6.99 2.65 11.62
N THR A 146 -7.04 3.04 12.90
CA THR A 146 -7.66 4.32 13.30
C THR A 146 -6.96 5.52 12.66
N ARG A 147 -5.62 5.51 12.63
CA ARG A 147 -4.84 6.58 11.99
C ARG A 147 -5.08 6.61 10.48
N VAL A 148 -5.04 5.45 9.82
CA VAL A 148 -5.30 5.35 8.37
C VAL A 148 -6.69 5.85 8.03
N ARG A 149 -7.73 5.42 8.80
CA ARG A 149 -9.10 5.87 8.60
C ARG A 149 -9.22 7.39 8.73
N ALA A 150 -8.54 7.98 9.71
CA ALA A 150 -8.54 9.44 9.90
C ALA A 150 -7.93 10.19 8.71
N LEU A 151 -6.84 9.67 8.13
CA LEU A 151 -6.24 10.25 6.92
C LEU A 151 -7.20 10.19 5.73
N GLN A 152 -7.84 9.05 5.52
CA GLN A 152 -8.83 8.88 4.45
C GLN A 152 -10.03 9.81 4.66
N ALA A 153 -10.53 9.93 5.88
CA ALA A 153 -11.63 10.84 6.22
C ALA A 153 -11.28 12.30 5.88
N ARG A 154 -10.07 12.73 6.25
CA ARG A 154 -9.59 14.10 5.94
C ARG A 154 -9.54 14.34 4.43
N PHE A 155 -9.06 13.38 3.67
CA PHE A 155 -8.99 13.52 2.21
C PHE A 155 -10.39 13.71 1.59
N HIS A 156 -11.38 12.99 2.09
CA HIS A 156 -12.77 13.08 1.60
C HIS A 156 -13.60 14.15 2.32
N GLY A 157 -12.99 15.04 3.09
CA GLY A 157 -13.69 16.09 3.82
C GLY A 157 -14.63 15.56 4.90
N ARG A 158 -14.30 14.43 5.51
CA ARG A 158 -15.04 13.78 6.59
C ARG A 158 -14.28 13.86 7.92
N SER A 159 -14.97 13.58 8.99
CA SER A 159 -14.39 13.58 10.34
C SER A 159 -14.51 12.19 11.01
#